data_f0471d20dad404cf5221e86578eedf53
#
_entry.id   f0471d20dad404cf5221e86578eedf53
#
_cell.length_a   1.000
_cell.length_b   1.000
_cell.length_c   1.000
_cell.angle_alpha   90.00
_cell.angle_beta   90.00
_cell.angle_gamma   90.00
#
_symmetry.space_group_name_H-M   'P 1'
#
loop_
_entity.id
_entity.type
_entity.pdbx_description
1 polymer ?
#
loop_
_entity_poly.entity_id
_entity_poly.type
_entity_poly.pdbx_seq_one_letter_code
_entity_poly.pdbx_strand_id
1 'polypeptide(L)'
;MFLRNLKKSLLQSIPILYCLVFTAHGATIVPKAPKIPVKSYVLMEVNTGKMIAKLEENKHIQPASINKLMTAYSAFLYLDDGQISLADKVTVSNKAWKIGGSSMFIDPSMQLTVEELLQGMIVVSGNDASVALAEHLAGSEDTFVEMMNIYAESLGMENTHYADATGLNDEQYSSALDIGLLASEIINKYPEYYRYYSQKSFTFNGIKQYNRNKLLSRDESVDGMKTGYTSLA
;
A
#
# COMPACT_ATOMS: atom_id res chain seq x y z
N MET A 1 -32.02 89.75 -31.40
CA MET A 1 -30.60 89.93 -31.17
C MET A 1 -30.25 89.09 -29.94
N PHE A 2 -29.44 88.09 -30.16
CA PHE A 2 -28.84 87.15 -29.25
C PHE A 2 -29.69 86.29 -28.30
N LEU A 3 -30.07 85.14 -28.91
CA LEU A 3 -30.44 83.88 -28.18
C LEU A 3 -29.17 83.17 -27.75
N ARG A 4 -29.08 82.82 -26.46
CA ARG A 4 -28.01 81.95 -25.98
C ARG A 4 -28.62 80.74 -25.30
N ASN A 5 -28.56 79.64 -26.04
CA ASN A 5 -28.99 78.29 -25.53
C ASN A 5 -28.19 77.86 -24.34
N LEU A 6 -28.85 77.55 -23.29
CA LEU A 6 -28.32 76.74 -22.21
C LEU A 6 -28.87 75.30 -22.31
N LYS A 7 -28.08 74.43 -22.87
CA LYS A 7 -28.35 72.98 -22.77
C LYS A 7 -28.06 72.55 -21.31
N LYS A 8 -29.08 72.21 -20.59
CA LYS A 8 -28.94 71.50 -19.33
C LYS A 8 -28.71 70.05 -19.64
N SER A 9 -27.49 69.57 -19.38
CA SER A 9 -27.12 68.16 -19.35
C SER A 9 -27.73 67.51 -18.08
N LEU A 10 -28.72 66.63 -18.27
CA LEU A 10 -29.16 65.71 -17.23
C LEU A 10 -28.16 64.56 -17.14
N LEU A 11 -27.28 64.58 -16.15
CA LEU A 11 -26.56 63.37 -15.76
C LEU A 11 -27.56 62.47 -15.02
N GLN A 12 -28.01 61.43 -15.69
CA GLN A 12 -28.71 60.35 -15.03
C GLN A 12 -27.66 59.47 -14.28
N SER A 13 -27.68 59.58 -12.95
CA SER A 13 -26.95 58.69 -12.09
C SER A 13 -27.67 57.33 -12.06
N ILE A 14 -27.05 56.35 -12.74
CA ILE A 14 -27.43 54.94 -12.62
C ILE A 14 -26.88 54.42 -11.28
N PRO A 15 -27.69 54.01 -10.35
CA PRO A 15 -27.16 53.33 -9.17
C PRO A 15 -26.64 51.96 -9.58
N ILE A 16 -25.34 51.77 -9.50
CA ILE A 16 -24.71 50.44 -9.61
C ILE A 16 -25.12 49.63 -8.40
N LEU A 17 -26.10 48.80 -8.59
CA LEU A 17 -26.50 47.79 -7.58
C LEU A 17 -25.42 46.75 -7.50
N TYR A 18 -24.50 46.88 -6.55
CA TYR A 18 -23.51 45.86 -6.21
C TYR A 18 -24.27 44.67 -5.60
N CYS A 19 -24.61 43.66 -6.41
CA CYS A 19 -25.04 42.36 -5.93
C CYS A 19 -23.83 41.67 -5.22
N LEU A 20 -23.73 41.82 -3.92
CA LEU A 20 -22.87 41.01 -3.06
C LEU A 20 -23.39 39.57 -3.13
N VAL A 21 -22.81 38.75 -4.02
CA VAL A 21 -23.03 37.31 -4.02
C VAL A 21 -22.29 36.75 -2.80
N PHE A 22 -22.99 36.63 -1.69
CA PHE A 22 -22.52 35.80 -0.58
C PHE A 22 -22.53 34.36 -1.06
N THR A 23 -21.38 33.84 -1.46
CA THR A 23 -21.16 32.40 -1.55
C THR A 23 -21.24 31.86 -0.13
N ALA A 24 -22.40 31.35 0.27
CA ALA A 24 -22.53 30.57 1.49
C ALA A 24 -21.69 29.31 1.31
N HIS A 25 -20.44 29.35 1.80
CA HIS A 25 -19.68 28.13 2.00
C HIS A 25 -20.37 27.39 3.14
N GLY A 26 -21.29 26.51 2.78
CA GLY A 26 -21.85 25.56 3.72
C GLY A 26 -20.67 24.80 4.33
N ALA A 27 -20.44 24.97 5.63
CA ALA A 27 -19.47 24.14 6.34
C ALA A 27 -19.93 22.69 6.17
N THR A 28 -19.24 21.94 5.34
CA THR A 28 -19.46 20.49 5.27
C THR A 28 -19.12 19.93 6.65
N ILE A 29 -20.15 19.49 7.38
CA ILE A 29 -19.96 18.81 8.65
C ILE A 29 -19.24 17.51 8.32
N VAL A 30 -17.92 17.49 8.49
CA VAL A 30 -17.14 16.25 8.38
C VAL A 30 -17.46 15.41 9.61
N PRO A 31 -18.09 14.23 9.46
CA PRO A 31 -18.37 13.36 10.60
C PRO A 31 -17.07 13.04 11.35
N LYS A 32 -17.14 12.99 12.66
CA LYS A 32 -15.99 12.56 13.47
C LYS A 32 -15.68 11.11 13.15
N ALA A 33 -14.40 10.80 12.95
CA ALA A 33 -13.95 9.41 12.73
C ALA A 33 -14.44 8.49 13.86
N PRO A 34 -14.90 7.28 13.54
CA PRO A 34 -15.34 6.32 14.55
C PRO A 34 -14.18 5.96 15.48
N LYS A 35 -14.47 5.75 16.74
CA LYS A 35 -13.51 5.22 17.69
C LYS A 35 -13.35 3.72 17.46
N ILE A 36 -12.19 3.29 16.98
CA ILE A 36 -11.84 1.89 16.80
C ILE A 36 -10.74 1.51 17.80
N PRO A 37 -10.77 0.29 18.37
CA PRO A 37 -9.79 -0.16 19.38
C PRO A 37 -8.50 -0.64 18.72
N VAL A 38 -7.74 0.29 18.13
CA VAL A 38 -6.46 0.02 17.46
C VAL A 38 -5.36 0.95 18.00
N LYS A 39 -4.09 0.54 17.84
CA LYS A 39 -2.93 1.33 18.29
C LYS A 39 -2.66 2.53 17.39
N SER A 40 -2.83 2.36 16.08
CA SER A 40 -2.67 3.39 15.06
C SER A 40 -3.49 3.06 13.81
N TYR A 41 -3.84 4.08 13.03
CA TYR A 41 -4.42 3.91 11.69
C TYR A 41 -4.26 5.16 10.85
N VAL A 42 -4.35 4.97 9.54
CA VAL A 42 -4.62 6.01 8.55
C VAL A 42 -5.79 5.59 7.67
N LEU A 43 -6.60 6.56 7.27
CA LEU A 43 -7.56 6.46 6.18
C LEU A 43 -7.20 7.54 5.17
N MET A 44 -6.80 7.11 3.97
CA MET A 44 -6.28 7.97 2.93
C MET A 44 -6.98 7.71 1.61
N GLU A 45 -7.24 8.75 0.84
CA GLU A 45 -7.70 8.64 -0.54
C GLU A 45 -6.47 8.36 -1.42
N VAL A 46 -6.51 7.25 -2.16
CA VAL A 46 -5.33 6.67 -2.83
C VAL A 46 -4.78 7.55 -3.94
N ASN A 47 -5.65 8.16 -4.77
CA ASN A 47 -5.18 8.91 -5.96
C ASN A 47 -4.55 10.25 -5.61
N THR A 48 -5.03 10.91 -4.55
CA THR A 48 -4.57 12.25 -4.15
C THR A 48 -3.64 12.25 -2.95
N GLY A 49 -3.52 11.10 -2.25
CA GLY A 49 -2.81 11.01 -0.97
C GLY A 49 -3.49 11.77 0.17
N LYS A 50 -4.74 12.25 -0.02
CA LYS A 50 -5.44 13.04 0.99
C LYS A 50 -5.76 12.22 2.22
N MET A 51 -5.22 12.63 3.36
CA MET A 51 -5.54 12.05 4.66
C MET A 51 -6.97 12.43 5.08
N ILE A 52 -7.83 11.43 5.27
CA ILE A 52 -9.24 11.59 5.68
C ILE A 52 -9.36 11.47 7.20
N ALA A 53 -8.70 10.46 7.78
CA ALA A 53 -8.65 10.24 9.21
C ALA A 53 -7.36 9.54 9.62
N LYS A 54 -6.91 9.77 10.86
CA LYS A 54 -5.66 9.21 11.38
C LYS A 54 -5.66 9.13 12.90
N LEU A 55 -4.88 8.23 13.43
CA LEU A 55 -4.57 8.08 14.84
C LEU A 55 -3.14 7.56 14.98
N GLU A 56 -2.28 8.30 15.71
CA GLU A 56 -0.90 7.88 15.98
C GLU A 56 -0.17 7.38 14.70
N GLU A 57 -0.36 8.09 13.59
CA GLU A 57 0.03 7.67 12.25
C GLU A 57 1.51 7.38 12.07
N ASN A 58 2.36 8.07 12.85
CA ASN A 58 3.83 7.92 12.81
C ASN A 58 4.37 7.00 13.92
N LYS A 59 3.47 6.42 14.73
CA LYS A 59 3.88 5.53 15.81
C LYS A 59 4.53 4.26 15.27
N HIS A 60 5.72 3.95 15.78
CA HIS A 60 6.37 2.67 15.45
C HIS A 60 5.53 1.49 15.94
N ILE A 61 5.21 0.61 15.03
CA ILE A 61 4.51 -0.66 15.27
C ILE A 61 5.30 -1.80 14.64
N GLN A 62 5.14 -2.98 15.18
CA GLN A 62 5.61 -4.22 14.54
C GLN A 62 4.72 -4.54 13.35
N PRO A 63 5.24 -4.51 12.10
CA PRO A 63 4.41 -4.72 10.91
C PRO A 63 3.98 -6.18 10.74
N ALA A 64 4.68 -7.12 11.36
CA ALA A 64 4.48 -8.55 11.12
C ALA A 64 4.48 -8.83 9.60
N SER A 65 3.63 -9.74 9.12
CA SER A 65 3.54 -10.06 7.68
C SER A 65 3.03 -8.92 6.78
N ILE A 66 2.68 -7.74 7.31
CA ILE A 66 2.47 -6.55 6.47
C ILE A 66 3.78 -6.14 5.78
N ASN A 67 4.92 -6.47 6.38
CA ASN A 67 6.27 -6.36 5.81
C ASN A 67 6.36 -6.86 4.36
N LYS A 68 5.63 -7.93 4.02
CA LYS A 68 5.59 -8.53 2.68
C LYS A 68 5.01 -7.62 1.59
N LEU A 69 4.42 -6.48 1.96
CA LEU A 69 4.09 -5.43 0.99
C LEU A 69 5.36 -4.89 0.32
N MET A 70 6.42 -4.63 1.10
CA MET A 70 7.69 -4.18 0.55
C MET A 70 8.38 -5.30 -0.25
N THR A 71 8.31 -6.54 0.20
CA THR A 71 8.83 -7.68 -0.55
C THR A 71 8.14 -7.83 -1.91
N ALA A 72 6.82 -7.66 -1.96
CA ALA A 72 6.06 -7.67 -3.21
C ALA A 72 6.39 -6.45 -4.09
N TYR A 73 6.44 -5.26 -3.51
CA TYR A 73 6.78 -4.02 -4.20
C TYR A 73 8.16 -4.12 -4.88
N SER A 74 9.15 -4.67 -4.17
CA SER A 74 10.48 -4.90 -4.74
C SER A 74 10.43 -5.84 -5.97
N ALA A 75 9.64 -6.91 -5.89
CA ALA A 75 9.45 -7.80 -7.04
C ALA A 75 8.72 -7.11 -8.21
N PHE A 76 7.75 -6.25 -7.92
CA PHE A 76 7.03 -5.49 -8.95
C PHE A 76 7.94 -4.49 -9.67
N LEU A 77 8.87 -3.85 -8.96
CA LEU A 77 9.90 -3.00 -9.57
C LEU A 77 10.74 -3.79 -10.58
N TYR A 78 11.23 -4.98 -10.21
CA TYR A 78 12.04 -5.82 -11.09
C TYR A 78 11.27 -6.34 -12.30
N LEU A 79 9.97 -6.63 -12.13
CA LEU A 79 9.07 -7.01 -13.23
C LEU A 79 8.84 -5.85 -14.20
N ASP A 80 8.60 -4.66 -13.68
CA ASP A 80 8.33 -3.45 -14.48
C ASP A 80 9.57 -3.03 -15.28
N ASP A 81 10.76 -3.12 -14.66
CA ASP A 81 12.04 -2.86 -15.32
C ASP A 81 12.46 -3.97 -16.30
N GLY A 82 11.72 -5.07 -16.40
CA GLY A 82 12.02 -6.22 -17.26
C GLY A 82 13.27 -6.99 -16.83
N GLN A 83 13.73 -6.85 -15.60
CA GLN A 83 14.87 -7.59 -15.06
C GLN A 83 14.54 -9.04 -14.74
N ILE A 84 13.27 -9.31 -14.44
CA ILE A 84 12.70 -10.64 -14.26
C ILE A 84 11.36 -10.74 -15.00
N SER A 85 10.88 -11.96 -15.17
CA SER A 85 9.53 -12.24 -15.67
C SER A 85 8.75 -13.12 -14.69
N LEU A 86 7.41 -13.07 -14.77
CA LEU A 86 6.54 -13.93 -13.95
C LEU A 86 6.80 -15.43 -14.18
N ALA A 87 7.33 -15.80 -15.35
CA ALA A 87 7.62 -17.18 -15.74
C ALA A 87 9.02 -17.66 -15.31
N ASP A 88 9.88 -16.78 -14.83
CA ASP A 88 11.24 -17.14 -14.43
C ASP A 88 11.22 -18.17 -13.30
N LYS A 89 12.16 -19.13 -13.40
CA LYS A 89 12.27 -20.21 -12.44
C LYS A 89 13.16 -19.82 -11.28
N VAL A 90 12.63 -20.02 -10.09
CA VAL A 90 13.29 -19.71 -8.82
C VAL A 90 13.76 -21.00 -8.15
N THR A 91 15.01 -20.99 -7.70
CA THR A 91 15.58 -22.07 -6.89
C THR A 91 15.22 -21.85 -5.42
N VAL A 92 14.73 -22.89 -4.76
CA VAL A 92 14.40 -22.85 -3.33
C VAL A 92 15.64 -23.22 -2.51
N SER A 93 16.11 -22.31 -1.67
CA SER A 93 17.22 -22.59 -0.76
C SER A 93 16.77 -23.39 0.46
N ASN A 94 17.75 -23.97 1.17
CA ASN A 94 17.49 -24.60 2.47
C ASN A 94 17.00 -23.57 3.53
N LYS A 95 17.39 -22.30 3.42
CA LYS A 95 16.93 -21.21 4.28
C LYS A 95 15.43 -20.96 4.05
N ALA A 96 15.04 -20.75 2.80
CA ALA A 96 13.64 -20.54 2.42
C ALA A 96 12.76 -21.75 2.84
N TRP A 97 13.20 -22.97 2.56
CA TRP A 97 12.46 -24.18 2.92
C TRP A 97 12.22 -24.34 4.42
N LYS A 98 13.23 -24.06 5.26
CA LYS A 98 13.19 -24.31 6.70
C LYS A 98 12.62 -23.17 7.51
N ILE A 99 12.29 -22.03 6.91
CA ILE A 99 11.77 -20.88 7.65
C ILE A 99 10.42 -21.22 8.29
N GLY A 100 10.25 -20.77 9.53
CA GLY A 100 9.03 -21.00 10.29
C GLY A 100 7.86 -20.09 9.90
N GLY A 101 6.71 -20.35 10.52
CA GLY A 101 5.50 -19.54 10.38
C GLY A 101 4.63 -19.96 9.20
N SER A 102 3.98 -18.99 8.52
CA SER A 102 3.12 -19.28 7.37
C SER A 102 3.92 -19.77 6.18
N SER A 103 3.46 -20.83 5.50
CA SER A 103 4.17 -21.48 4.39
C SER A 103 3.23 -21.79 3.24
N MET A 104 3.71 -21.72 2.02
CA MET A 104 3.07 -22.34 0.84
C MET A 104 3.54 -23.76 0.59
N PHE A 105 4.46 -24.28 1.43
CA PHE A 105 5.00 -25.65 1.40
C PHE A 105 5.92 -25.94 0.22
N ILE A 106 6.90 -25.07 -0.01
CA ILE A 106 7.96 -25.30 -1.00
C ILE A 106 9.14 -26.08 -0.40
N ASP A 107 9.88 -26.77 -1.27
CA ASP A 107 11.12 -27.46 -0.90
C ASP A 107 12.19 -27.32 -2.02
N PRO A 108 13.48 -27.64 -1.71
CA PRO A 108 14.58 -27.47 -2.67
C PRO A 108 14.52 -28.31 -3.94
N SER A 109 13.66 -29.33 -4.01
CA SER A 109 13.48 -30.15 -5.23
C SER A 109 12.51 -29.50 -6.23
N MET A 110 11.78 -28.46 -5.79
CA MET A 110 10.77 -27.79 -6.61
C MET A 110 11.38 -26.71 -7.48
N GLN A 111 10.84 -26.54 -8.68
CA GLN A 111 11.08 -25.39 -9.54
C GLN A 111 9.81 -24.58 -9.66
N LEU A 112 9.80 -23.43 -9.03
CA LEU A 112 8.65 -22.54 -8.98
C LEU A 112 8.88 -21.32 -9.87
N THR A 113 7.78 -20.74 -10.32
CA THR A 113 7.82 -19.45 -11.01
C THR A 113 7.77 -18.28 -10.02
N VAL A 114 8.25 -17.14 -10.45
CA VAL A 114 8.07 -15.86 -9.71
C VAL A 114 6.59 -15.61 -9.41
N GLU A 115 5.68 -15.89 -10.37
CA GLU A 115 4.24 -15.73 -10.17
C GLU A 115 3.69 -16.63 -9.06
N GLU A 116 4.07 -17.92 -9.03
CA GLU A 116 3.64 -18.84 -7.98
C GLU A 116 4.12 -18.38 -6.59
N LEU A 117 5.36 -17.89 -6.49
CA LEU A 117 5.89 -17.37 -5.23
C LEU A 117 5.20 -16.08 -4.81
N LEU A 118 4.92 -15.15 -5.74
CA LEU A 118 4.15 -13.94 -5.44
C LEU A 118 2.76 -14.28 -4.92
N GLN A 119 2.04 -15.20 -5.57
CA GLN A 119 0.71 -15.61 -5.11
C GLN A 119 0.78 -16.31 -3.75
N GLY A 120 1.74 -17.21 -3.54
CA GLY A 120 1.95 -17.86 -2.25
C GLY A 120 2.28 -16.87 -1.13
N MET A 121 3.12 -15.89 -1.39
CA MET A 121 3.48 -14.84 -0.44
C MET A 121 2.29 -13.92 -0.13
N ILE A 122 1.58 -13.47 -1.13
CA ILE A 122 0.48 -12.48 -0.97
C ILE A 122 -0.75 -13.14 -0.34
N VAL A 123 -1.22 -14.26 -0.90
CA VAL A 123 -2.50 -14.89 -0.51
C VAL A 123 -2.35 -15.68 0.78
N VAL A 124 -1.32 -16.53 0.85
CA VAL A 124 -1.10 -17.45 1.97
C VAL A 124 -0.22 -16.84 3.05
N SER A 125 0.46 -15.76 2.72
CA SER A 125 1.47 -15.14 3.60
C SER A 125 2.72 -16.02 3.78
N GLY A 126 3.10 -16.81 2.75
CA GLY A 126 4.21 -17.75 2.81
C GLY A 126 5.55 -17.05 3.10
N ASN A 127 6.18 -17.40 4.22
CA ASN A 127 7.50 -16.92 4.57
C ASN A 127 8.57 -17.57 3.67
N ASP A 128 8.38 -18.85 3.37
CA ASP A 128 9.17 -19.61 2.43
C ASP A 128 9.21 -18.95 1.03
N ALA A 129 8.07 -18.56 0.53
CA ALA A 129 7.97 -17.81 -0.73
C ALA A 129 8.66 -16.44 -0.65
N SER A 130 8.55 -15.74 0.48
CA SER A 130 9.19 -14.43 0.66
C SER A 130 10.70 -14.52 0.60
N VAL A 131 11.29 -15.48 1.34
CA VAL A 131 12.74 -15.70 1.34
C VAL A 131 13.24 -16.15 -0.03
N ALA A 132 12.54 -17.08 -0.69
CA ALA A 132 12.91 -17.54 -2.03
C ALA A 132 12.90 -16.40 -3.06
N LEU A 133 11.90 -15.51 -3.01
CA LEU A 133 11.85 -14.31 -3.85
C LEU A 133 13.00 -13.35 -3.52
N ALA A 134 13.25 -13.07 -2.25
CA ALA A 134 14.32 -12.19 -1.81
C ALA A 134 15.70 -12.65 -2.32
N GLU A 135 15.99 -13.95 -2.14
CA GLU A 135 17.23 -14.55 -2.64
C GLU A 135 17.33 -14.54 -4.17
N HIS A 136 16.21 -14.73 -4.88
CA HIS A 136 16.19 -14.68 -6.34
C HIS A 136 16.46 -13.27 -6.87
N LEU A 137 15.89 -12.25 -6.23
CA LEU A 137 16.00 -10.85 -6.67
C LEU A 137 17.37 -10.22 -6.35
N ALA A 138 17.95 -10.56 -5.19
CA ALA A 138 19.14 -9.88 -4.70
C ALA A 138 20.34 -10.82 -4.44
N GLY A 139 20.21 -12.11 -4.71
CA GLY A 139 21.23 -13.13 -4.45
C GLY A 139 21.30 -13.58 -2.98
N SER A 140 20.85 -12.76 -2.04
CA SER A 140 20.72 -13.12 -0.62
C SER A 140 19.60 -12.31 0.03
N GLU A 141 19.03 -12.84 1.12
CA GLU A 141 18.04 -12.09 1.90
C GLU A 141 18.65 -10.84 2.54
N ASP A 142 19.92 -10.89 2.98
CA ASP A 142 20.58 -9.74 3.60
C ASP A 142 20.71 -8.56 2.62
N THR A 143 21.19 -8.81 1.39
CA THR A 143 21.23 -7.80 0.32
C THR A 143 19.82 -7.30 -0.04
N PHE A 144 18.83 -8.20 -0.04
CA PHE A 144 17.46 -7.82 -0.30
C PHE A 144 16.90 -6.88 0.78
N VAL A 145 17.22 -7.10 2.05
CA VAL A 145 16.82 -6.22 3.16
C VAL A 145 17.45 -4.83 3.02
N GLU A 146 18.71 -4.73 2.60
CA GLU A 146 19.33 -3.43 2.27
C GLU A 146 18.53 -2.71 1.19
N MET A 147 18.11 -3.42 0.12
CA MET A 147 17.28 -2.86 -0.94
C MET A 147 15.90 -2.43 -0.43
N MET A 148 15.24 -3.23 0.43
CA MET A 148 13.96 -2.85 1.04
C MET A 148 14.06 -1.51 1.78
N ASN A 149 15.16 -1.29 2.52
CA ASN A 149 15.38 -0.04 3.26
C ASN A 149 15.65 1.14 2.31
N ILE A 150 16.39 0.93 1.23
CA ILE A 150 16.59 1.95 0.18
C ILE A 150 15.27 2.34 -0.47
N TYR A 151 14.41 1.37 -0.78
CA TYR A 151 13.09 1.64 -1.33
C TYR A 151 12.18 2.36 -0.33
N ALA A 152 12.22 2.00 0.95
CA ALA A 152 11.49 2.71 2.00
C ALA A 152 11.90 4.19 2.06
N GLU A 153 13.20 4.46 2.05
CA GLU A 153 13.71 5.84 2.02
C GLU A 153 13.23 6.59 0.77
N SER A 154 13.29 5.95 -0.41
CA SER A 154 12.85 6.56 -1.67
C SER A 154 11.35 6.89 -1.71
N LEU A 155 10.53 6.16 -0.96
CA LEU A 155 9.11 6.39 -0.80
C LEU A 155 8.76 7.37 0.33
N GLY A 156 9.75 7.90 1.04
CA GLY A 156 9.55 8.79 2.19
C GLY A 156 8.99 8.09 3.44
N MET A 157 9.26 6.79 3.60
CA MET A 157 8.83 5.99 4.76
C MET A 157 9.76 6.21 5.95
N GLU A 158 9.73 7.41 6.53
CA GLU A 158 10.69 7.89 7.54
C GLU A 158 10.63 7.12 8.88
N ASN A 159 9.54 6.40 9.14
CA ASN A 159 9.31 5.64 10.37
C ASN A 159 9.33 4.12 10.11
N THR A 160 10.14 3.68 9.14
CA THR A 160 10.19 2.27 8.74
C THR A 160 11.63 1.77 8.69
N HIS A 161 11.84 0.58 9.22
CA HIS A 161 13.06 -0.19 9.10
C HIS A 161 12.75 -1.67 8.91
N TYR A 162 13.29 -2.25 7.87
CA TYR A 162 13.17 -3.68 7.54
C TYR A 162 14.42 -4.43 8.00
N ALA A 163 14.21 -5.63 8.54
CA ALA A 163 15.28 -6.51 9.03
C ALA A 163 15.18 -7.95 8.48
N ASP A 164 14.10 -8.28 7.79
CA ASP A 164 13.94 -9.52 7.01
C ASP A 164 12.90 -9.33 5.91
N ALA A 165 12.77 -10.33 5.01
CA ALA A 165 11.80 -10.31 3.92
C ALA A 165 10.39 -10.77 4.33
N THR A 166 10.18 -11.20 5.57
CA THR A 166 8.98 -11.94 6.00
C THR A 166 8.10 -11.21 7.00
N GLY A 167 8.70 -10.40 7.86
CA GLY A 167 8.06 -9.76 9.00
C GLY A 167 8.18 -10.57 10.30
N LEU A 168 9.10 -11.52 10.40
CA LEU A 168 9.34 -12.32 11.61
C LEU A 168 10.35 -11.68 12.56
N ASN A 169 11.30 -10.92 12.04
CA ASN A 169 12.32 -10.26 12.86
C ASN A 169 11.70 -9.16 13.73
N ASP A 170 12.00 -9.13 15.02
CA ASP A 170 11.43 -8.18 15.98
C ASP A 170 12.17 -6.84 16.05
N GLU A 171 13.33 -6.71 15.39
CA GLU A 171 14.06 -5.45 15.27
C GLU A 171 13.42 -4.47 14.24
N GLN A 172 12.56 -5.00 13.35
CA GLN A 172 11.90 -4.19 12.33
C GLN A 172 10.68 -3.43 12.88
N TYR A 173 10.41 -2.28 12.30
CA TYR A 173 9.24 -1.48 12.62
C TYR A 173 8.75 -0.73 11.39
N SER A 174 7.52 -0.26 11.46
CA SER A 174 6.91 0.64 10.48
C SER A 174 5.87 1.53 11.17
N SER A 175 5.23 2.42 10.40
CA SER A 175 4.12 3.24 10.86
C SER A 175 2.88 3.04 10.00
N ALA A 176 1.72 3.42 10.52
CA ALA A 176 0.49 3.36 9.73
C ALA A 176 0.56 4.28 8.50
N LEU A 177 1.23 5.44 8.61
CA LEU A 177 1.43 6.36 7.49
C LEU A 177 2.31 5.72 6.42
N ASP A 178 3.47 5.18 6.80
CA ASP A 178 4.43 4.61 5.85
C ASP A 178 3.84 3.40 5.12
N ILE A 179 3.11 2.52 5.84
CA ILE A 179 2.36 1.42 5.22
C ILE A 179 1.32 1.96 4.23
N GLY A 180 0.66 3.07 4.57
CA GLY A 180 -0.29 3.74 3.67
C GLY A 180 0.37 4.30 2.41
N LEU A 181 1.57 4.88 2.50
CA LEU A 181 2.36 5.35 1.36
C LEU A 181 2.71 4.19 0.43
N LEU A 182 3.28 3.11 0.98
CA LEU A 182 3.63 1.92 0.21
C LEU A 182 2.41 1.27 -0.45
N ALA A 183 1.28 1.18 0.27
CA ALA A 183 0.04 0.63 -0.26
C ALA A 183 -0.49 1.48 -1.43
N SER A 184 -0.48 2.81 -1.30
CA SER A 184 -0.89 3.73 -2.38
C SER A 184 0.00 3.60 -3.62
N GLU A 185 1.30 3.46 -3.43
CA GLU A 185 2.27 3.27 -4.51
C GLU A 185 1.99 1.97 -5.27
N ILE A 186 1.76 0.85 -4.56
CA ILE A 186 1.42 -0.44 -5.17
C ILE A 186 0.11 -0.35 -5.97
N ILE A 187 -0.93 0.26 -5.40
CA ILE A 187 -2.25 0.37 -6.05
C ILE A 187 -2.17 1.21 -7.32
N ASN A 188 -1.46 2.34 -7.27
CA ASN A 188 -1.42 3.29 -8.36
C ASN A 188 -0.48 2.86 -9.50
N LYS A 189 0.68 2.28 -9.18
CA LYS A 189 1.70 1.95 -10.19
C LYS A 189 1.60 0.53 -10.72
N TYR A 190 1.12 -0.42 -9.91
CA TYR A 190 1.13 -1.84 -10.25
C TYR A 190 -0.26 -2.50 -10.19
N PRO A 191 -1.30 -1.93 -10.83
CA PRO A 191 -2.66 -2.46 -10.76
C PRO A 191 -2.77 -3.88 -11.30
N GLU A 192 -1.92 -4.28 -12.27
CA GLU A 192 -1.86 -5.63 -12.81
C GLU A 192 -1.38 -6.66 -11.80
N TYR A 193 -0.51 -6.28 -10.85
CA TYR A 193 -0.06 -7.15 -9.76
C TYR A 193 -0.90 -6.99 -8.49
N TYR A 194 -1.50 -5.81 -8.30
CA TYR A 194 -2.40 -5.54 -7.18
C TYR A 194 -3.55 -6.55 -7.12
N ARG A 195 -4.04 -7.04 -8.28
CA ARG A 195 -5.09 -8.06 -8.36
C ARG A 195 -4.80 -9.33 -7.54
N TYR A 196 -3.54 -9.66 -7.24
CA TYR A 196 -3.21 -10.83 -6.41
C TYR A 196 -3.73 -10.67 -4.98
N TYR A 197 -3.85 -9.44 -4.47
CA TYR A 197 -4.36 -9.19 -3.11
C TYR A 197 -5.86 -9.47 -2.97
N SER A 198 -6.62 -9.42 -4.07
CA SER A 198 -8.07 -9.74 -4.08
C SER A 198 -8.36 -11.24 -4.22
N GLN A 199 -7.36 -12.08 -4.47
CA GLN A 199 -7.55 -13.52 -4.59
C GLN A 199 -8.01 -14.14 -3.26
N LYS A 200 -9.14 -14.81 -3.27
CA LYS A 200 -9.74 -15.44 -2.06
C LYS A 200 -9.02 -16.73 -1.63
N SER A 201 -8.33 -17.39 -2.56
CA SER A 201 -7.55 -18.61 -2.29
C SER A 201 -6.49 -18.81 -3.35
N PHE A 202 -5.47 -19.57 -2.99
CA PHE A 202 -4.42 -20.06 -3.87
C PHE A 202 -4.26 -21.56 -3.70
N THR A 203 -4.10 -22.29 -4.79
CA THR A 203 -3.87 -23.73 -4.77
C THR A 203 -2.49 -24.02 -5.34
N PHE A 204 -1.64 -24.58 -4.53
CA PHE A 204 -0.29 -24.97 -4.92
C PHE A 204 -0.05 -26.43 -4.56
N ASN A 205 0.51 -27.20 -5.49
CA ASN A 205 0.80 -28.64 -5.34
C ASN A 205 -0.40 -29.44 -4.76
N GLY A 206 -1.62 -29.16 -5.24
CA GLY A 206 -2.85 -29.81 -4.78
C GLY A 206 -3.38 -29.30 -3.42
N ILE A 207 -2.65 -28.43 -2.71
CA ILE A 207 -3.04 -27.88 -1.42
C ILE A 207 -3.70 -26.52 -1.63
N LYS A 208 -5.01 -26.44 -1.37
CA LYS A 208 -5.76 -25.19 -1.39
C LYS A 208 -5.63 -24.46 -0.05
N GLN A 209 -5.18 -23.21 -0.09
CA GLN A 209 -5.10 -22.33 1.06
C GLN A 209 -5.89 -21.03 0.81
N TYR A 210 -6.50 -20.48 1.87
CA TYR A 210 -7.33 -19.28 1.77
C TYR A 210 -6.53 -18.04 2.13
N ASN A 211 -6.92 -16.90 1.51
CA ASN A 211 -6.37 -15.61 1.85
C ASN A 211 -6.58 -15.31 3.35
N ARG A 212 -5.54 -14.78 3.98
CA ARG A 212 -5.59 -14.40 5.40
C ARG A 212 -6.50 -13.18 5.64
N ASN A 213 -6.75 -12.37 4.62
CA ASN A 213 -7.71 -11.28 4.69
C ASN A 213 -9.14 -11.81 4.55
N LYS A 214 -9.78 -12.08 5.68
CA LYS A 214 -11.16 -12.60 5.73
C LYS A 214 -12.20 -11.60 5.24
N LEU A 215 -11.87 -10.30 5.15
CA LEU A 215 -12.80 -9.27 4.64
C LEU A 215 -13.12 -9.49 3.17
N LEU A 216 -12.20 -10.02 2.36
CA LEU A 216 -12.43 -10.36 0.95
C LEU A 216 -13.62 -11.30 0.71
N SER A 217 -14.00 -12.07 1.73
CA SER A 217 -15.16 -13.00 1.65
C SER A 217 -16.40 -12.47 2.35
N ARG A 218 -16.31 -11.33 3.06
CA ARG A 218 -17.41 -10.77 3.86
C ARG A 218 -17.96 -9.46 3.29
N ASP A 219 -17.12 -8.73 2.57
CA ASP A 219 -17.46 -7.42 2.05
C ASP A 219 -16.93 -7.31 0.61
N GLU A 220 -17.84 -7.12 -0.35
CA GLU A 220 -17.50 -7.04 -1.78
C GLU A 220 -16.77 -5.75 -2.16
N SER A 221 -16.81 -4.73 -1.32
CA SER A 221 -16.05 -3.48 -1.51
C SER A 221 -14.58 -3.60 -1.16
N VAL A 222 -14.17 -4.70 -0.48
CA VAL A 222 -12.77 -4.96 -0.09
C VAL A 222 -12.07 -5.77 -1.17
N ASP A 223 -11.02 -5.18 -1.75
CA ASP A 223 -10.20 -5.77 -2.82
C ASP A 223 -8.74 -6.09 -2.43
N GLY A 224 -8.37 -5.82 -1.19
CA GLY A 224 -7.03 -6.04 -0.61
C GLY A 224 -7.01 -5.74 0.89
N MET A 225 -5.94 -5.65 1.57
CA MET A 225 -4.58 -5.88 1.11
C MET A 225 -3.93 -6.95 1.99
N LYS A 226 -2.74 -6.73 2.50
CA LYS A 226 -2.00 -7.68 3.33
C LYS A 226 -2.38 -7.58 4.80
N THR A 227 -2.49 -8.72 5.47
CA THR A 227 -2.67 -8.81 6.92
C THR A 227 -1.37 -9.20 7.62
N GLY A 228 -1.22 -8.79 8.87
CA GLY A 228 -0.11 -9.20 9.76
C GLY A 228 -0.63 -9.75 11.08
N TYR A 229 0.11 -10.68 11.67
CA TYR A 229 -0.14 -11.19 12.99
C TYR A 229 1.15 -11.73 13.61
N THR A 230 1.53 -11.18 14.75
CA THR A 230 2.50 -11.76 15.70
C THR A 230 1.99 -11.49 17.11
N SER A 231 2.63 -12.08 18.13
CA SER A 231 2.31 -11.78 19.53
C SER A 231 2.67 -10.34 19.94
N LEU A 232 3.47 -9.63 19.12
CA LEU A 232 3.95 -8.26 19.36
C LEU A 232 3.18 -7.21 18.53
N ALA A 233 2.50 -7.62 17.45
CA ALA A 233 1.78 -6.73 16.55
C ALA A 233 0.44 -6.21 17.10
#